data_6fc7a75e99a03331c9979cff55425eaf
#
_entry.id   6fc7a75e99a03331c9979cff55425eaf
#
_cell.length_a   1.000
_cell.length_b   1.000
_cell.length_c   1.000
_cell.angle_alpha   90.00
_cell.angle_beta   90.00
_cell.angle_gamma   90.00
#
_symmetry.space_group_name_H-M   'P 1'
#
loop_
_entity.id
_entity.type
_entity.pdbx_description
1 polymer ?
#
loop_
_entity_poly.entity_id
_entity_poly.type
_entity_poly.pdbx_seq_one_letter_code
_entity_poly.pdbx_strand_id
1 'polypeptide(L)'
;MEYFGAIDQGTTSTRFIVFDNSGKIVEQHQEEFNQYFPDEYSVEHDPQEIWISVVNCIEAVLKKIDINHISSIGISNQRETTVAWSKSTGNPLYNAIVWQDTRTQSICDDISNNNNIKEDIKRTGLPIATYFSLSKILWLINNVPEVQSSLEKDDVIFGTVDSWLIYKLNGTFQTDVTNASRTLLFDLHSLKWNENLLNEFNIPSNSLPIIKPSLHNYGECKSILEGIPITAVLGDQQASLFGQHCFKKGEVKNTYGTGCFALTNTGDDIIYSKNGLLTTVAYQYGERNVKYAVEGSVAIAGAAVQWLRDNLNLIETSEQ
;
A
#
# COMPACT_ATOMS: atom_id res chain seq x y z
N MET A 1 -31.64 -2.21 5.01
CA MET A 1 -30.70 -2.76 3.99
C MET A 1 -29.32 -2.71 4.59
N GLU A 2 -28.48 -3.65 4.24
CA GLU A 2 -27.11 -3.71 4.76
C GLU A 2 -26.16 -3.43 3.59
N TYR A 3 -25.25 -2.49 3.79
CA TYR A 3 -24.27 -2.07 2.80
C TYR A 3 -22.84 -2.23 3.33
N PHE A 4 -21.90 -2.32 2.41
CA PHE A 4 -20.47 -2.42 2.68
C PHE A 4 -19.73 -1.34 1.89
N GLY A 5 -18.92 -0.54 2.60
CA GLY A 5 -18.10 0.50 1.97
C GLY A 5 -16.70 -0.03 1.62
N ALA A 6 -16.12 0.50 0.56
CA ALA A 6 -14.73 0.27 0.20
C ALA A 6 -14.04 1.59 -0.15
N ILE A 7 -12.94 1.89 0.53
CA ILE A 7 -12.01 2.95 0.15
C ILE A 7 -10.99 2.32 -0.79
N ASP A 8 -10.91 2.81 -2.02
CA ASP A 8 -9.90 2.42 -3.02
C ASP A 8 -8.99 3.61 -3.28
N GLN A 9 -7.83 3.61 -2.61
CA GLN A 9 -6.86 4.70 -2.68
C GLN A 9 -5.76 4.32 -3.69
N GLY A 10 -5.91 4.75 -4.92
CA GLY A 10 -4.97 4.50 -6.02
C GLY A 10 -3.83 5.51 -6.08
N THR A 11 -2.98 5.40 -7.11
CA THR A 11 -1.83 6.30 -7.29
C THR A 11 -2.26 7.73 -7.69
N THR A 12 -3.31 7.87 -8.49
CA THR A 12 -3.73 9.17 -9.04
C THR A 12 -5.08 9.65 -8.53
N SER A 13 -5.85 8.78 -7.90
CA SER A 13 -7.20 9.09 -7.44
C SER A 13 -7.62 8.22 -6.28
N THR A 14 -8.56 8.72 -5.51
CA THR A 14 -9.26 7.99 -4.45
C THR A 14 -10.69 7.72 -4.88
N ARG A 15 -11.23 6.58 -4.50
CA ARG A 15 -12.63 6.22 -4.71
C ARG A 15 -13.26 5.70 -3.42
N PHE A 16 -14.51 6.05 -3.16
CA PHE A 16 -15.32 5.38 -2.16
C PHE A 16 -16.53 4.74 -2.85
N ILE A 17 -16.70 3.44 -2.63
CA ILE A 17 -17.73 2.63 -3.28
C ILE A 17 -18.57 1.96 -2.20
N VAL A 18 -19.89 1.98 -2.37
CA VAL A 18 -20.83 1.27 -1.49
C VAL A 18 -21.49 0.13 -2.27
N PHE A 19 -21.42 -1.06 -1.71
CA PHE A 19 -22.01 -2.28 -2.26
C PHE A 19 -23.18 -2.76 -1.41
N ASP A 20 -24.16 -3.41 -2.03
CA ASP A 20 -25.17 -4.20 -1.33
C ASP A 20 -24.63 -5.62 -1.00
N ASN A 21 -25.44 -6.40 -0.29
CA ASN A 21 -25.11 -7.77 0.11
C ASN A 21 -25.01 -8.77 -1.07
N SER A 22 -25.37 -8.37 -2.28
CA SER A 22 -25.15 -9.16 -3.51
C SER A 22 -23.85 -8.80 -4.23
N GLY A 23 -23.10 -7.78 -3.71
CA GLY A 23 -21.91 -7.25 -4.35
C GLY A 23 -22.17 -6.25 -5.47
N LYS A 24 -23.40 -5.79 -5.63
CA LYS A 24 -23.75 -4.76 -6.62
C LYS A 24 -23.41 -3.38 -6.07
N ILE A 25 -22.79 -2.54 -6.92
CA ILE A 25 -22.52 -1.13 -6.58
C ILE A 25 -23.84 -0.39 -6.44
N VAL A 26 -24.05 0.23 -5.29
CA VAL A 26 -25.22 1.08 -4.97
C VAL A 26 -24.90 2.54 -5.25
N GLU A 27 -23.72 3.01 -4.83
CA GLU A 27 -23.25 4.37 -5.05
C GLU A 27 -21.73 4.40 -5.03
N GLN A 28 -21.14 5.37 -5.73
CA GLN A 28 -19.69 5.61 -5.69
C GLN A 28 -19.35 7.05 -6.02
N HIS A 29 -18.20 7.50 -5.53
CA HIS A 29 -17.59 8.76 -5.93
C HIS A 29 -16.08 8.59 -6.05
N GLN A 30 -15.47 9.33 -6.98
CA GLN A 30 -14.03 9.33 -7.23
C GLN A 30 -13.53 10.76 -7.32
N GLU A 31 -12.34 11.02 -6.77
CA GLU A 31 -11.64 12.30 -6.82
C GLU A 31 -10.16 12.08 -7.11
N GLU A 32 -9.59 12.87 -7.99
CA GLU A 32 -8.16 12.93 -8.25
C GLU A 32 -7.47 13.83 -7.23
N PHE A 33 -6.18 13.60 -6.98
CA PHE A 33 -5.34 14.45 -6.13
C PHE A 33 -4.00 14.74 -6.83
N ASN A 34 -3.29 15.77 -6.35
CA ASN A 34 -2.09 16.24 -7.02
C ASN A 34 -0.95 15.21 -6.94
N GLN A 35 -0.20 15.15 -8.03
CA GLN A 35 1.06 14.41 -8.14
C GLN A 35 2.20 15.45 -8.17
N TYR A 36 3.21 15.28 -7.33
CA TYR A 36 4.36 16.18 -7.24
C TYR A 36 5.60 15.52 -7.81
N PHE A 37 6.31 16.23 -8.67
CA PHE A 37 7.55 15.79 -9.33
C PHE A 37 8.64 16.82 -9.06
N PRO A 38 9.28 16.81 -7.87
CA PRO A 38 10.30 17.80 -7.50
C PRO A 38 11.50 17.81 -8.45
N ASP A 39 11.86 16.66 -8.99
CA ASP A 39 12.92 16.46 -9.98
C ASP A 39 12.62 15.23 -10.87
N GLU A 40 13.55 14.85 -11.73
CA GLU A 40 13.39 13.73 -12.69
C GLU A 40 13.33 12.34 -12.04
N TYR A 41 13.75 12.20 -10.77
CA TYR A 41 13.78 10.94 -10.03
C TYR A 41 12.70 10.85 -8.95
N SER A 42 12.08 11.97 -8.63
CA SER A 42 11.24 12.15 -7.46
C SER A 42 9.76 12.17 -7.80
N VAL A 43 8.99 11.34 -7.10
CA VAL A 43 7.53 11.30 -7.18
C VAL A 43 6.96 11.33 -5.76
N GLU A 44 6.13 12.32 -5.48
CA GLU A 44 5.60 12.56 -4.15
C GLU A 44 4.08 12.81 -4.17
N HIS A 45 3.44 12.44 -3.06
CA HIS A 45 2.06 12.82 -2.74
C HIS A 45 2.03 13.57 -1.41
N ASP A 46 1.14 14.56 -1.29
CA ASP A 46 0.81 15.12 0.04
C ASP A 46 -0.13 14.15 0.78
N PRO A 47 0.27 13.59 1.94
CA PRO A 47 -0.59 12.69 2.70
C PRO A 47 -1.90 13.34 3.16
N GLN A 48 -1.93 14.66 3.33
CA GLN A 48 -3.15 15.37 3.68
C GLN A 48 -4.10 15.46 2.48
N GLU A 49 -3.60 15.66 1.26
CA GLU A 49 -4.45 15.62 0.05
C GLU A 49 -5.04 14.23 -0.16
N ILE A 50 -4.26 13.15 0.07
CA ILE A 50 -4.79 11.78 0.07
C ILE A 50 -5.94 11.65 1.07
N TRP A 51 -5.76 12.13 2.30
CA TRP A 51 -6.82 12.07 3.32
C TRP A 51 -8.05 12.92 2.94
N ILE A 52 -7.84 14.14 2.45
CA ILE A 52 -8.93 15.03 2.02
C ILE A 52 -9.73 14.39 0.89
N SER A 53 -9.09 13.76 -0.10
CA SER A 53 -9.79 13.08 -1.19
C SER A 53 -10.63 11.90 -0.68
N VAL A 54 -10.15 11.17 0.34
CA VAL A 54 -10.94 10.11 1.01
C VAL A 54 -12.19 10.71 1.66
N VAL A 55 -12.02 11.78 2.44
CA VAL A 55 -13.15 12.47 3.11
C VAL A 55 -14.17 12.96 2.10
N ASN A 56 -13.73 13.64 1.04
CA ASN A 56 -14.59 14.17 -0.01
C ASN A 56 -15.39 13.05 -0.70
N CYS A 57 -14.73 11.93 -1.02
CA CYS A 57 -15.39 10.79 -1.63
C CYS A 57 -16.47 10.19 -0.72
N ILE A 58 -16.17 10.03 0.57
CA ILE A 58 -17.12 9.52 1.55
C ILE A 58 -18.31 10.49 1.69
N GLU A 59 -18.05 11.79 1.89
CA GLU A 59 -19.11 12.81 2.01
C GLU A 59 -20.02 12.86 0.79
N ALA A 60 -19.45 12.75 -0.41
CA ALA A 60 -20.24 12.75 -1.65
C ALA A 60 -21.21 11.56 -1.71
N VAL A 61 -20.76 10.38 -1.27
CA VAL A 61 -21.60 9.17 -1.22
C VAL A 61 -22.64 9.27 -0.10
N LEU A 62 -22.27 9.78 1.09
CA LEU A 62 -23.19 9.92 2.23
C LEU A 62 -24.30 10.95 2.00
N LYS A 63 -24.20 11.82 0.99
CA LYS A 63 -25.34 12.66 0.54
C LYS A 63 -26.48 11.85 -0.05
N LYS A 64 -26.24 10.60 -0.47
CA LYS A 64 -27.20 9.72 -1.13
C LYS A 64 -27.47 8.42 -0.35
N ILE A 65 -26.56 8.03 0.54
CA ILE A 65 -26.63 6.81 1.34
C ILE A 65 -26.69 7.18 2.82
N ASP A 66 -27.66 6.62 3.54
CA ASP A 66 -27.70 6.74 5.00
C ASP A 66 -26.58 5.92 5.62
N ILE A 67 -25.72 6.54 6.42
CA ILE A 67 -24.59 5.94 7.11
C ILE A 67 -25.00 4.74 7.98
N ASN A 68 -26.21 4.79 8.57
CA ASN A 68 -26.74 3.70 9.40
C ASN A 68 -26.97 2.38 8.64
N HIS A 69 -26.93 2.41 7.33
CA HIS A 69 -27.00 1.21 6.49
C HIS A 69 -25.62 0.61 6.17
N ILE A 70 -24.50 1.29 6.48
CA ILE A 70 -23.14 0.80 6.24
C ILE A 70 -22.69 -0.02 7.44
N SER A 71 -22.55 -1.33 7.26
CA SER A 71 -22.20 -2.26 8.34
C SER A 71 -20.70 -2.36 8.59
N SER A 72 -19.88 -2.14 7.57
CA SER A 72 -18.42 -2.13 7.67
C SER A 72 -17.77 -1.51 6.44
N ILE A 73 -16.47 -1.18 6.58
CA ILE A 73 -15.66 -0.75 5.43
C ILE A 73 -14.42 -1.61 5.26
N GLY A 74 -13.93 -1.69 4.02
CA GLY A 74 -12.62 -2.19 3.65
C GLY A 74 -11.75 -1.09 3.04
N ILE A 75 -10.43 -1.30 3.07
CA ILE A 75 -9.42 -0.41 2.47
C ILE A 75 -8.61 -1.19 1.44
N SER A 76 -8.55 -0.69 0.23
CA SER A 76 -7.61 -1.06 -0.82
C SER A 76 -6.72 0.15 -1.12
N ASN A 77 -5.41 -0.05 -1.28
CA ASN A 77 -4.49 1.08 -1.45
C ASN A 77 -3.34 0.76 -2.40
N GLN A 78 -2.81 1.81 -3.04
CA GLN A 78 -1.50 1.75 -3.69
C GLN A 78 -0.46 1.27 -2.69
N ARG A 79 0.40 0.35 -3.13
CA ARG A 79 1.39 -0.29 -2.25
C ARG A 79 2.70 0.51 -2.22
N GLU A 80 3.57 0.18 -1.29
CA GLU A 80 4.96 0.65 -1.12
C GLU A 80 5.13 2.16 -0.90
N THR A 81 4.17 2.99 -1.30
CA THR A 81 4.20 4.44 -1.03
C THR A 81 4.34 4.68 0.47
N THR A 82 5.38 5.40 0.85
CA THR A 82 5.83 5.50 2.24
C THR A 82 5.48 6.86 2.82
N VAL A 83 4.80 6.86 3.94
CA VAL A 83 4.42 8.05 4.72
C VAL A 83 5.18 8.05 6.04
N ALA A 84 5.70 9.23 6.46
CA ALA A 84 6.25 9.46 7.79
C ALA A 84 5.41 10.53 8.49
N TRP A 85 4.94 10.26 9.72
CA TRP A 85 4.15 11.24 10.49
C TRP A 85 4.47 11.18 11.98
N SER A 86 4.20 12.28 12.69
CA SER A 86 4.38 12.38 14.14
C SER A 86 3.30 11.60 14.87
N LYS A 87 3.68 10.78 15.85
CA LYS A 87 2.75 10.04 16.74
C LYS A 87 1.90 11.00 17.57
N SER A 88 2.53 12.07 18.08
CA SER A 88 1.89 12.99 19.01
C SER A 88 0.94 13.98 18.34
N THR A 89 1.28 14.47 17.15
CA THR A 89 0.48 15.48 16.45
C THR A 89 -0.38 14.90 15.33
N GLY A 90 -0.01 13.74 14.78
CA GLY A 90 -0.64 13.16 13.62
C GLY A 90 -0.37 13.90 12.31
N ASN A 91 0.59 14.82 12.29
CA ASN A 91 0.95 15.56 11.10
C ASN A 91 2.01 14.81 10.29
N PRO A 92 1.91 14.77 8.96
CA PRO A 92 3.01 14.31 8.11
C PRO A 92 4.27 15.14 8.36
N LEU A 93 5.42 14.46 8.38
CA LEU A 93 6.73 15.08 8.55
C LEU A 93 7.39 15.41 7.20
N TYR A 94 6.90 14.80 6.15
CA TYR A 94 7.31 15.01 4.75
C TYR A 94 6.20 14.52 3.81
N ASN A 95 6.28 14.87 2.53
CA ASN A 95 5.44 14.26 1.51
C ASN A 95 5.66 12.74 1.45
N ALA A 96 4.63 11.99 1.11
CA ALA A 96 4.75 10.55 0.89
C ALA A 96 5.62 10.27 -0.34
N ILE A 97 6.64 9.44 -0.19
CA ILE A 97 7.48 9.02 -1.31
C ILE A 97 6.78 7.86 -2.02
N VAL A 98 6.41 8.10 -3.28
CA VAL A 98 5.56 7.19 -4.06
C VAL A 98 6.36 5.96 -4.51
N TRP A 99 5.68 4.85 -4.76
CA TRP A 99 6.26 3.59 -5.24
C TRP A 99 7.07 3.73 -6.56
N GLN A 100 6.76 4.72 -7.39
CA GLN A 100 7.44 5.03 -8.66
C GLN A 100 8.76 5.79 -8.48
N ASP A 101 8.99 6.35 -7.29
CA ASP A 101 10.15 7.18 -6.97
C ASP A 101 11.46 6.39 -7.06
N THR A 102 12.47 6.97 -7.67
CA THR A 102 13.79 6.32 -7.89
C THR A 102 14.95 7.03 -7.20
N ARG A 103 14.70 8.12 -6.42
CA ARG A 103 15.74 8.90 -5.72
C ARG A 103 16.63 8.07 -4.79
N THR A 104 16.14 6.91 -4.36
CA THR A 104 16.81 6.05 -3.38
C THR A 104 17.77 5.01 -4.00
N GLN A 105 18.15 5.17 -5.29
CA GLN A 105 18.98 4.17 -5.96
C GLN A 105 20.33 3.94 -5.25
N SER A 106 21.01 5.01 -4.82
CA SER A 106 22.29 4.87 -4.08
C SER A 106 22.15 4.09 -2.78
N ILE A 107 21.02 4.27 -2.06
CA ILE A 107 20.73 3.50 -0.84
C ILE A 107 20.53 2.01 -1.20
N CYS A 108 19.83 1.72 -2.30
CA CYS A 108 19.67 0.34 -2.76
C CYS A 108 21.03 -0.30 -3.14
N ASP A 109 21.94 0.46 -3.74
CA ASP A 109 23.28 -0.01 -4.08
C ASP A 109 24.09 -0.33 -2.80
N ASP A 110 24.01 0.52 -1.79
CA ASP A 110 24.65 0.30 -0.48
C ASP A 110 24.09 -0.95 0.22
N ILE A 111 22.76 -1.11 0.26
CA ILE A 111 22.11 -2.31 0.81
C ILE A 111 22.57 -3.57 0.07
N SER A 112 22.69 -3.50 -1.26
CA SER A 112 23.10 -4.64 -2.11
C SER A 112 24.51 -5.09 -1.84
N ASN A 113 25.38 -4.18 -1.41
CA ASN A 113 26.78 -4.46 -1.05
C ASN A 113 26.91 -5.05 0.37
N ASN A 114 25.87 -5.00 1.19
CA ASN A 114 25.89 -5.54 2.55
C ASN A 114 25.63 -7.05 2.55
N ASN A 115 26.72 -7.82 2.73
CA ASN A 115 26.64 -9.28 2.73
C ASN A 115 25.99 -9.86 3.99
N ASN A 116 25.94 -9.12 5.10
CA ASN A 116 25.48 -9.63 6.39
C ASN A 116 23.97 -9.89 6.43
N ILE A 117 23.19 -9.18 5.59
CA ILE A 117 21.74 -9.24 5.59
C ILE A 117 21.14 -10.03 4.42
N LYS A 118 21.95 -10.68 3.59
CA LYS A 118 21.48 -11.38 2.38
C LYS A 118 20.38 -12.40 2.66
N GLU A 119 20.52 -13.19 3.71
CA GLU A 119 19.49 -14.18 4.06
C GLU A 119 18.22 -13.52 4.60
N ASP A 120 18.34 -12.42 5.35
CA ASP A 120 17.20 -11.66 5.84
C ASP A 120 16.44 -10.99 4.69
N ILE A 121 17.15 -10.39 3.73
CA ILE A 121 16.54 -9.85 2.50
C ILE A 121 15.81 -10.95 1.72
N LYS A 122 16.42 -12.13 1.54
CA LYS A 122 15.77 -13.26 0.86
C LYS A 122 14.47 -13.67 1.55
N ARG A 123 14.41 -13.62 2.89
CA ARG A 123 13.22 -13.95 3.68
C ARG A 123 12.06 -12.96 3.45
N THR A 124 12.33 -11.77 2.94
CA THR A 124 11.28 -10.81 2.55
C THR A 124 10.56 -11.21 1.25
N GLY A 125 11.17 -12.05 0.41
CA GLY A 125 10.64 -12.42 -0.92
C GLY A 125 10.85 -11.37 -2.01
N LEU A 126 11.55 -10.28 -1.70
CA LEU A 126 11.70 -9.13 -2.56
C LEU A 126 13.17 -8.92 -2.95
N PRO A 127 13.48 -8.45 -4.15
CA PRO A 127 14.79 -7.95 -4.49
C PRO A 127 15.01 -6.57 -3.86
N ILE A 128 16.26 -6.15 -3.75
CA ILE A 128 16.59 -4.77 -3.35
C ILE A 128 16.29 -3.86 -4.54
N ALA A 129 15.36 -2.93 -4.36
CA ALA A 129 14.99 -1.96 -5.39
C ALA A 129 14.35 -0.71 -4.75
N THR A 130 14.42 0.40 -5.46
CA THR A 130 13.80 1.69 -5.08
C THR A 130 12.28 1.59 -4.92
N TYR A 131 11.68 0.56 -5.48
CA TYR A 131 10.25 0.27 -5.45
C TYR A 131 9.71 0.10 -4.03
N PHE A 132 10.46 -0.56 -3.13
CA PHE A 132 10.01 -0.96 -1.79
C PHE A 132 10.28 0.10 -0.72
N SER A 133 9.52 0.03 0.39
CA SER A 133 9.50 1.10 1.40
C SER A 133 10.80 1.30 2.16
N LEU A 134 11.60 0.24 2.40
CA LEU A 134 12.84 0.34 3.19
C LEU A 134 13.77 1.47 2.73
N SER A 135 14.07 1.53 1.43
CA SER A 135 14.98 2.55 0.90
C SER A 135 14.42 3.97 1.06
N LYS A 136 13.09 4.13 1.00
CA LYS A 136 12.39 5.40 1.22
C LYS A 136 12.43 5.82 2.69
N ILE A 137 12.23 4.87 3.62
CA ILE A 137 12.37 5.11 5.05
C ILE A 137 13.79 5.59 5.37
N LEU A 138 14.80 4.91 4.85
CA LEU A 138 16.21 5.30 5.05
C LEU A 138 16.51 6.68 4.46
N TRP A 139 15.95 6.98 3.29
CA TRP A 139 16.09 8.31 2.69
C TRP A 139 15.45 9.39 3.57
N LEU A 140 14.25 9.16 4.08
CA LEU A 140 13.55 10.09 4.98
C LEU A 140 14.36 10.33 6.25
N ILE A 141 14.91 9.27 6.87
CA ILE A 141 15.75 9.36 8.07
C ILE A 141 17.01 10.18 7.78
N ASN A 142 17.64 10.00 6.62
CA ASN A 142 18.92 10.62 6.30
C ASN A 142 18.82 12.05 5.77
N ASN A 143 17.67 12.43 5.18
CA ASN A 143 17.56 13.69 4.43
C ASN A 143 16.51 14.68 4.96
N VAL A 144 15.63 14.26 5.88
CA VAL A 144 14.54 15.11 6.40
C VAL A 144 14.79 15.42 7.87
N PRO A 145 15.20 16.65 8.23
CA PRO A 145 15.51 17.03 9.62
C PRO A 145 14.35 16.81 10.59
N GLU A 146 13.13 17.03 10.14
CA GLU A 146 11.90 16.82 10.92
C GLU A 146 11.71 15.34 11.28
N VAL A 147 12.02 14.43 10.36
CA VAL A 147 11.99 12.98 10.59
C VAL A 147 13.08 12.55 11.57
N GLN A 148 14.31 13.06 11.40
CA GLN A 148 15.42 12.80 12.30
C GLN A 148 15.08 13.24 13.73
N SER A 149 14.62 14.47 13.90
CA SER A 149 14.23 15.02 15.20
C SER A 149 13.10 14.24 15.86
N SER A 150 12.12 13.78 15.06
CA SER A 150 11.01 12.97 15.56
C SER A 150 11.45 11.55 15.93
N LEU A 151 12.39 10.97 15.17
CA LEU A 151 12.95 9.66 15.48
C LEU A 151 13.72 9.66 16.81
N GLU A 152 14.56 10.69 17.06
CA GLU A 152 15.28 10.88 18.32
C GLU A 152 14.34 11.02 19.54
N LYS A 153 13.14 11.55 19.33
CA LYS A 153 12.11 11.74 20.37
C LYS A 153 11.14 10.57 20.49
N ASP A 154 11.34 9.50 19.73
CA ASP A 154 10.39 8.39 19.61
C ASP A 154 8.98 8.84 19.16
N ASP A 155 8.90 9.86 18.30
CA ASP A 155 7.65 10.50 17.85
C ASP A 155 7.37 10.31 16.35
N VAL A 156 7.93 9.29 15.71
CA VAL A 156 7.68 9.01 14.29
C VAL A 156 7.04 7.66 14.07
N ILE A 157 6.11 7.58 13.11
CA ILE A 157 5.66 6.35 12.49
C ILE A 157 6.01 6.41 11.01
N PHE A 158 6.58 5.31 10.50
CA PHE A 158 6.72 5.02 9.08
C PHE A 158 5.68 3.98 8.69
N GLY A 159 4.86 4.27 7.72
CA GLY A 159 3.84 3.34 7.25
C GLY A 159 3.59 3.46 5.76
N THR A 160 2.84 2.51 5.23
CA THR A 160 2.25 2.58 3.90
C THR A 160 0.91 3.31 3.96
N VAL A 161 0.30 3.56 2.81
CA VAL A 161 -0.92 4.38 2.73
C VAL A 161 -2.08 3.80 3.55
N ASP A 162 -2.22 2.47 3.63
CA ASP A 162 -3.21 1.83 4.52
C ASP A 162 -3.04 2.26 5.98
N SER A 163 -1.81 2.25 6.48
CA SER A 163 -1.51 2.64 7.86
C SER A 163 -1.88 4.11 8.13
N TRP A 164 -1.60 4.97 7.16
CA TRP A 164 -1.99 6.38 7.22
C TRP A 164 -3.51 6.52 7.27
N LEU A 165 -4.25 5.81 6.40
CA LEU A 165 -5.71 5.86 6.37
C LEU A 165 -6.34 5.28 7.64
N ILE A 166 -5.85 4.14 8.15
CA ILE A 166 -6.30 3.57 9.41
C ILE A 166 -6.10 4.57 10.55
N TYR A 167 -4.90 5.18 10.62
CA TYR A 167 -4.61 6.20 11.62
C TYR A 167 -5.58 7.38 11.53
N LYS A 168 -5.84 7.91 10.34
CA LYS A 168 -6.77 9.02 10.14
C LYS A 168 -8.21 8.65 10.47
N LEU A 169 -8.62 7.42 10.24
CA LEU A 169 -9.96 6.94 10.53
C LEU A 169 -10.19 6.65 12.01
N ASN A 170 -9.22 6.03 12.71
CA ASN A 170 -9.47 5.55 14.09
C ASN A 170 -8.36 5.85 15.11
N GLY A 171 -7.24 6.46 14.70
CA GLY A 171 -6.12 6.85 15.56
C GLY A 171 -5.19 5.71 15.95
N THR A 172 -5.25 4.54 15.30
CA THR A 172 -4.36 3.41 15.60
C THR A 172 -3.26 3.23 14.56
N PHE A 173 -2.11 2.69 14.97
CA PHE A 173 -0.96 2.42 14.09
C PHE A 173 -0.98 0.94 13.69
N GLN A 174 -1.68 0.61 12.61
CA GLN A 174 -1.83 -0.76 12.12
C GLN A 174 -1.60 -0.82 10.60
N THR A 175 -1.18 -1.98 10.12
CA THR A 175 -1.06 -2.33 8.70
C THR A 175 -1.50 -3.78 8.51
N ASP A 176 -1.79 -4.17 7.27
CA ASP A 176 -2.04 -5.57 6.96
C ASP A 176 -0.78 -6.29 6.45
N VAL A 177 -0.80 -7.63 6.49
CA VAL A 177 0.30 -8.47 6.02
C VAL A 177 0.64 -8.25 4.54
N THR A 178 -0.33 -7.86 3.69
CA THR A 178 -0.08 -7.66 2.26
C THR A 178 0.72 -6.38 2.03
N ASN A 179 0.38 -5.28 2.69
CA ASN A 179 1.15 -4.04 2.65
C ASN A 179 2.51 -4.21 3.36
N ALA A 180 2.55 -4.82 4.54
CA ALA A 180 3.80 -5.11 5.25
C ALA A 180 4.77 -5.93 4.38
N SER A 181 4.28 -6.91 3.62
CA SER A 181 5.12 -7.74 2.74
C SER A 181 5.71 -6.99 1.54
N ARG A 182 5.38 -5.70 1.35
CA ARG A 182 5.93 -4.83 0.30
C ARG A 182 6.97 -3.83 0.81
N THR A 183 7.35 -3.92 2.08
CA THR A 183 8.23 -2.93 2.70
C THR A 183 9.73 -3.27 2.60
N LEU A 184 10.11 -4.49 2.24
CA LEU A 184 11.48 -5.04 2.35
C LEU A 184 11.96 -5.15 3.81
N LEU A 185 11.04 -5.09 4.79
CA LEU A 185 11.28 -5.23 6.23
C LEU A 185 10.52 -6.40 6.85
N PHE A 186 9.63 -7.03 6.10
CA PHE A 186 8.72 -8.07 6.57
C PHE A 186 9.27 -9.47 6.26
N ASP A 187 9.21 -10.37 7.22
CA ASP A 187 9.61 -11.76 7.07
C ASP A 187 8.40 -12.63 6.70
N LEU A 188 8.40 -13.21 5.50
CA LEU A 188 7.33 -14.05 4.98
C LEU A 188 7.07 -15.32 5.81
N HIS A 189 8.06 -15.83 6.55
CA HIS A 189 7.92 -17.06 7.34
C HIS A 189 7.31 -16.81 8.72
N SER A 190 7.73 -15.74 9.38
CA SER A 190 7.22 -15.39 10.72
C SER A 190 6.00 -14.47 10.68
N LEU A 191 5.70 -13.85 9.54
CA LEU A 191 4.67 -12.82 9.34
C LEU A 191 4.84 -11.62 10.29
N LYS A 192 6.09 -11.25 10.55
CA LYS A 192 6.49 -10.16 11.44
C LYS A 192 7.52 -9.26 10.77
N TRP A 193 7.75 -8.11 11.37
CA TRP A 193 8.92 -7.30 11.02
C TRP A 193 10.20 -8.11 11.30
N ASN A 194 11.17 -8.05 10.39
CA ASN A 194 12.45 -8.74 10.53
C ASN A 194 13.38 -7.93 11.45
N GLU A 195 13.52 -8.39 12.69
CA GLU A 195 14.31 -7.72 13.73
C GLU A 195 15.77 -7.51 13.32
N ASN A 196 16.38 -8.42 12.54
CA ASN A 196 17.75 -8.27 12.08
C ASN A 196 17.87 -7.07 11.12
N LEU A 197 16.92 -6.93 10.18
CA LEU A 197 16.90 -5.77 9.27
C LEU A 197 16.61 -4.47 10.03
N LEU A 198 15.69 -4.49 10.99
CA LEU A 198 15.42 -3.31 11.81
C LEU A 198 16.66 -2.86 12.58
N ASN A 199 17.37 -3.80 13.19
CA ASN A 199 18.62 -3.50 13.94
C ASN A 199 19.73 -3.01 13.02
N GLU A 200 19.92 -3.65 11.87
CA GLU A 200 20.94 -3.26 10.89
C GLU A 200 20.77 -1.81 10.41
N PHE A 201 19.53 -1.41 10.16
CA PHE A 201 19.20 -0.08 9.66
C PHE A 201 18.84 0.93 10.75
N ASN A 202 18.95 0.56 12.02
CA ASN A 202 18.60 1.40 13.17
C ASN A 202 17.17 1.96 13.10
N ILE A 203 16.22 1.13 12.66
CA ILE A 203 14.80 1.47 12.62
C ILE A 203 14.15 0.91 13.89
N PRO A 204 13.66 1.75 14.82
CA PRO A 204 12.97 1.26 16.01
C PRO A 204 11.69 0.51 15.64
N SER A 205 11.47 -0.67 16.22
CA SER A 205 10.28 -1.48 15.91
C SER A 205 8.96 -0.76 16.25
N ASN A 206 8.98 0.11 17.25
CA ASN A 206 7.83 0.94 17.64
C ASN A 206 7.60 2.16 16.71
N SER A 207 8.47 2.41 15.74
CA SER A 207 8.23 3.36 14.65
C SER A 207 7.50 2.73 13.46
N LEU A 208 7.17 1.46 13.53
CA LEU A 208 6.42 0.74 12.51
C LEU A 208 5.03 0.33 13.02
N PRO A 209 4.02 0.23 12.14
CA PRO A 209 2.67 -0.16 12.54
C PRO A 209 2.59 -1.62 12.98
N ILE A 210 1.59 -1.94 13.76
CA ILE A 210 1.29 -3.32 14.19
C ILE A 210 0.70 -4.09 13.00
N ILE A 211 1.33 -5.20 12.64
CA ILE A 211 0.86 -6.05 11.53
C ILE A 211 -0.36 -6.86 11.96
N LYS A 212 -1.37 -6.88 11.10
CA LYS A 212 -2.63 -7.62 11.27
C LYS A 212 -2.93 -8.48 10.04
N PRO A 213 -3.74 -9.53 10.18
CA PRO A 213 -4.33 -10.24 9.03
C PRO A 213 -5.11 -9.29 8.13
N SER A 214 -5.19 -9.57 6.83
CA SER A 214 -5.92 -8.73 5.87
C SER A 214 -7.41 -8.62 6.21
N LEU A 215 -8.04 -9.73 6.64
CA LEU A 215 -9.39 -9.76 7.20
C LEU A 215 -9.31 -9.78 8.72
N HIS A 216 -9.50 -8.64 9.33
CA HIS A 216 -9.39 -8.42 10.78
C HIS A 216 -10.25 -7.23 11.20
N ASN A 217 -10.66 -7.19 12.45
CA ASN A 217 -11.28 -6.00 13.02
C ASN A 217 -10.18 -5.00 13.43
N TYR A 218 -9.93 -3.99 12.58
CA TYR A 218 -8.95 -2.93 12.81
C TYR A 218 -9.44 -1.86 13.79
N GLY A 219 -10.70 -1.97 14.28
CA GLY A 219 -11.36 -1.01 15.13
C GLY A 219 -12.41 -0.17 14.39
N GLU A 220 -13.17 0.60 15.15
CA GLU A 220 -14.21 1.47 14.61
C GLU A 220 -13.65 2.83 14.23
N CYS A 221 -14.17 3.40 13.14
CA CYS A 221 -13.88 4.77 12.73
C CYS A 221 -14.34 5.75 13.82
N LYS A 222 -13.57 6.82 14.04
CA LYS A 222 -13.82 7.87 15.05
C LYS A 222 -14.14 9.24 14.44
N SER A 223 -14.22 9.30 13.13
CA SER A 223 -14.42 10.55 12.38
C SER A 223 -15.58 10.39 11.39
N ILE A 224 -15.34 10.61 10.10
CA ILE A 224 -16.38 10.70 9.07
C ILE A 224 -17.32 9.48 8.97
N LEU A 225 -16.89 8.30 9.35
CA LEU A 225 -17.69 7.05 9.40
C LEU A 225 -17.81 6.56 10.84
N GLU A 226 -18.07 7.46 11.81
CA GLU A 226 -18.06 7.16 13.23
C GLU A 226 -18.88 5.91 13.58
N GLY A 227 -18.26 5.00 14.35
CA GLY A 227 -18.85 3.75 14.78
C GLY A 227 -18.81 2.61 13.75
N ILE A 228 -18.43 2.87 12.50
CA ILE A 228 -18.34 1.84 11.47
C ILE A 228 -16.99 1.11 11.58
N PRO A 229 -16.97 -0.23 11.69
CA PRO A 229 -15.73 -0.99 11.79
C PRO A 229 -14.99 -1.09 10.45
N ILE A 230 -13.66 -1.03 10.51
CA ILE A 230 -12.76 -1.38 9.41
C ILE A 230 -12.49 -2.89 9.52
N THR A 231 -12.92 -3.68 8.53
CA THR A 231 -12.89 -5.16 8.60
C THR A 231 -11.98 -5.83 7.61
N ALA A 232 -11.48 -5.10 6.62
CA ALA A 232 -10.53 -5.61 5.64
C ALA A 232 -9.55 -4.51 5.19
N VAL A 233 -8.28 -4.88 5.03
CA VAL A 233 -7.22 -4.02 4.48
C VAL A 233 -6.33 -4.87 3.59
N LEU A 234 -6.13 -4.44 2.35
CA LEU A 234 -5.27 -5.12 1.37
C LEU A 234 -4.58 -4.10 0.46
N GLY A 235 -3.37 -4.40 0.03
CA GLY A 235 -2.79 -3.73 -1.12
C GLY A 235 -3.65 -3.93 -2.37
N ASP A 236 -3.69 -2.95 -3.28
CA ASP A 236 -4.57 -2.91 -4.46
C ASP A 236 -4.49 -4.17 -5.34
N GLN A 237 -3.28 -4.68 -5.56
CA GLN A 237 -3.08 -5.85 -6.40
C GLN A 237 -3.53 -7.14 -5.70
N GLN A 238 -3.39 -7.22 -4.39
CA GLN A 238 -3.90 -8.32 -3.57
C GLN A 238 -5.43 -8.26 -3.44
N ALA A 239 -5.99 -7.06 -3.26
CA ALA A 239 -7.43 -6.83 -3.29
C ALA A 239 -8.03 -7.30 -4.63
N SER A 240 -7.35 -6.96 -5.75
CA SER A 240 -7.73 -7.43 -7.08
C SER A 240 -7.65 -8.96 -7.23
N LEU A 241 -6.59 -9.60 -6.71
CA LEU A 241 -6.46 -11.07 -6.72
C LEU A 241 -7.62 -11.74 -5.99
N PHE A 242 -7.97 -11.22 -4.80
CA PHE A 242 -9.08 -11.70 -4.00
C PHE A 242 -10.44 -11.45 -4.69
N GLY A 243 -10.65 -10.24 -5.20
CA GLY A 243 -11.89 -9.84 -5.88
C GLY A 243 -12.13 -10.59 -7.19
N GLN A 244 -11.08 -11.04 -7.89
CA GLN A 244 -11.16 -11.92 -9.06
C GLN A 244 -11.32 -13.40 -8.68
N HIS A 245 -11.55 -13.71 -7.39
CA HIS A 245 -11.76 -15.06 -6.88
C HIS A 245 -10.59 -16.04 -7.14
N CYS A 246 -9.36 -15.53 -7.22
CA CYS A 246 -8.16 -16.36 -7.37
C CYS A 246 -7.77 -17.01 -6.03
N PHE A 247 -8.60 -17.92 -5.53
CA PHE A 247 -8.44 -18.55 -4.21
C PHE A 247 -7.62 -19.85 -4.25
N LYS A 248 -7.53 -20.50 -5.40
CA LYS A 248 -6.82 -21.76 -5.55
C LYS A 248 -5.39 -21.53 -6.01
N LYS A 249 -4.50 -22.41 -5.56
CA LYS A 249 -3.12 -22.46 -6.06
C LYS A 249 -3.07 -22.58 -7.58
N GLY A 250 -2.31 -21.69 -8.22
CA GLY A 250 -2.15 -21.61 -9.67
C GLY A 250 -3.14 -20.68 -10.37
N GLU A 251 -4.16 -20.16 -9.70
CA GLU A 251 -5.03 -19.15 -10.27
C GLU A 251 -4.30 -17.80 -10.37
N VAL A 252 -4.54 -17.09 -11.47
CA VAL A 252 -3.81 -15.88 -11.85
C VAL A 252 -4.78 -14.76 -12.15
N LYS A 253 -4.49 -13.56 -11.62
CA LYS A 253 -5.09 -12.33 -12.13
C LYS A 253 -4.03 -11.49 -12.81
N ASN A 254 -4.39 -10.69 -13.79
CA ASN A 254 -3.55 -9.67 -14.37
C ASN A 254 -4.32 -8.34 -14.46
N THR A 255 -3.75 -7.29 -13.89
CA THR A 255 -4.28 -5.94 -13.99
C THR A 255 -3.57 -5.24 -15.15
N TYR A 256 -4.33 -4.68 -16.07
CA TYR A 256 -3.85 -3.83 -17.15
C TYR A 256 -4.27 -2.39 -16.84
N GLY A 257 -3.31 -1.55 -16.52
CA GLY A 257 -3.49 -0.13 -16.24
C GLY A 257 -2.31 0.68 -16.74
N THR A 258 -1.88 1.70 -16.02
CA THR A 258 -0.63 2.44 -16.25
C THR A 258 0.56 1.50 -16.39
N GLY A 259 0.68 0.53 -15.45
CA GLY A 259 1.50 -0.67 -15.54
C GLY A 259 0.64 -1.93 -15.65
N CYS A 260 1.29 -3.09 -15.80
CA CYS A 260 0.66 -4.41 -15.72
C CYS A 260 1.21 -5.17 -14.52
N PHE A 261 0.31 -5.82 -13.76
CA PHE A 261 0.65 -6.55 -12.54
C PHE A 261 -0.05 -7.90 -12.54
N ALA A 262 0.73 -8.96 -12.80
CA ALA A 262 0.25 -10.33 -12.78
C ALA A 262 0.58 -10.98 -11.43
N LEU A 263 -0.43 -11.47 -10.71
CA LEU A 263 -0.26 -12.22 -9.47
C LEU A 263 -0.80 -13.64 -9.63
N THR A 264 0.01 -14.61 -9.22
CA THR A 264 -0.38 -16.03 -9.16
C THR A 264 -0.46 -16.46 -7.71
N ASN A 265 -1.61 -16.95 -7.29
CA ASN A 265 -1.80 -17.55 -5.97
C ASN A 265 -0.96 -18.85 -5.85
N THR A 266 -0.06 -18.92 -4.87
CA THR A 266 0.79 -20.10 -4.61
C THR A 266 0.28 -20.98 -3.46
N GLY A 267 -0.89 -20.64 -2.89
CA GLY A 267 -1.46 -21.32 -1.75
C GLY A 267 -0.65 -21.07 -0.48
N ASP A 268 -0.33 -22.14 0.24
CA ASP A 268 0.44 -22.07 1.49
C ASP A 268 1.97 -22.04 1.26
N ASP A 269 2.41 -22.11 0.00
CA ASP A 269 3.82 -22.25 -0.34
C ASP A 269 4.47 -20.88 -0.59
N ILE A 270 5.55 -20.59 0.14
CA ILE A 270 6.46 -19.48 -0.16
C ILE A 270 7.38 -19.92 -1.31
N ILE A 271 7.12 -19.43 -2.51
CA ILE A 271 7.88 -19.79 -3.73
C ILE A 271 8.82 -18.66 -4.09
N TYR A 272 10.13 -18.90 -3.97
CA TYR A 272 11.15 -17.99 -4.46
C TYR A 272 11.43 -18.22 -5.94
N SER A 273 11.10 -17.25 -6.77
CA SER A 273 11.30 -17.34 -8.22
C SER A 273 12.78 -17.33 -8.58
N LYS A 274 13.14 -18.14 -9.58
CA LYS A 274 14.48 -18.09 -10.22
C LYS A 274 14.50 -17.17 -11.44
N ASN A 275 13.36 -16.59 -11.81
CA ASN A 275 13.16 -15.84 -13.05
C ASN A 275 12.75 -14.37 -12.76
N GLY A 276 13.07 -13.81 -11.59
CA GLY A 276 12.86 -12.41 -11.26
C GLY A 276 11.44 -12.05 -10.82
N LEU A 277 10.55 -13.02 -10.56
CA LEU A 277 9.25 -12.72 -9.96
C LEU A 277 9.43 -12.45 -8.47
N LEU A 278 8.58 -11.59 -7.93
CA LEU A 278 8.53 -11.26 -6.50
C LEU A 278 7.71 -12.32 -5.75
N THR A 279 8.04 -12.54 -4.48
CA THR A 279 7.19 -13.34 -3.57
C THR A 279 6.56 -12.41 -2.54
N THR A 280 5.27 -12.53 -2.32
CA THR A 280 4.50 -11.64 -1.42
C THR A 280 3.38 -12.41 -0.74
N VAL A 281 2.79 -11.84 0.32
CA VAL A 281 1.54 -12.35 0.87
C VAL A 281 0.40 -12.01 -0.10
N ALA A 282 -0.44 -12.99 -0.42
CA ALA A 282 -1.65 -12.79 -1.21
C ALA A 282 -2.79 -12.22 -0.36
N TYR A 283 -3.05 -12.84 0.78
CA TYR A 283 -3.99 -12.40 1.80
C TYR A 283 -3.88 -13.29 3.04
N GLN A 284 -4.40 -12.80 4.17
CA GLN A 284 -4.55 -13.58 5.39
C GLN A 284 -5.93 -13.37 6.00
N TYR A 285 -6.60 -14.46 6.39
CA TYR A 285 -7.83 -14.41 7.18
C TYR A 285 -7.68 -15.26 8.45
N GLY A 286 -7.92 -14.61 9.60
CA GLY A 286 -7.57 -15.21 10.88
C GLY A 286 -6.05 -15.42 11.07
N GLU A 287 -5.64 -15.95 12.19
CA GLU A 287 -4.22 -16.01 12.57
C GLU A 287 -3.39 -17.04 11.78
N ARG A 288 -4.02 -18.07 11.21
CA ARG A 288 -3.32 -19.23 10.63
C ARG A 288 -3.52 -19.41 9.11
N ASN A 289 -4.42 -18.68 8.49
CA ASN A 289 -4.78 -18.88 7.09
C ASN A 289 -4.13 -17.80 6.21
N VAL A 290 -2.82 -17.87 6.05
CA VAL A 290 -2.09 -17.02 5.11
C VAL A 290 -2.00 -17.73 3.75
N LYS A 291 -2.14 -16.96 2.67
CA LYS A 291 -1.85 -17.40 1.31
C LYS A 291 -0.79 -16.48 0.71
N TYR A 292 0.07 -17.09 -0.11
CA TYR A 292 1.16 -16.38 -0.76
C TYR A 292 0.89 -16.23 -2.26
N ALA A 293 1.64 -15.36 -2.89
CA ALA A 293 1.61 -15.16 -4.34
C ALA A 293 3.01 -14.89 -4.88
N VAL A 294 3.21 -15.22 -6.14
CA VAL A 294 4.30 -14.67 -6.94
C VAL A 294 3.76 -13.57 -7.84
N GLU A 295 4.52 -12.51 -8.00
CA GLU A 295 4.13 -11.32 -8.76
C GLU A 295 5.16 -10.99 -9.83
N GLY A 296 4.68 -10.74 -11.05
CA GLY A 296 5.43 -10.13 -12.13
C GLY A 296 4.82 -8.78 -12.48
N SER A 297 5.66 -7.78 -12.70
CA SER A 297 5.22 -6.42 -13.03
C SER A 297 5.89 -5.89 -14.29
N VAL A 298 5.12 -5.11 -15.06
CA VAL A 298 5.61 -4.25 -16.14
C VAL A 298 5.23 -2.83 -15.75
N ALA A 299 6.22 -2.02 -15.38
CA ALA A 299 5.98 -0.70 -14.80
C ALA A 299 5.29 0.28 -15.77
N ILE A 300 5.57 0.16 -17.06
CA ILE A 300 5.03 1.04 -18.11
C ILE A 300 4.29 0.17 -19.14
N ALA A 301 2.98 0.24 -19.16
CA ALA A 301 2.10 -0.47 -20.11
C ALA A 301 1.10 0.49 -20.76
N GLY A 302 -0.06 0.74 -20.15
CA GLY A 302 -1.01 1.73 -20.66
C GLY A 302 -0.45 3.16 -20.74
N ALA A 303 0.48 3.49 -19.83
CA ALA A 303 1.20 4.77 -19.91
C ALA A 303 2.01 4.93 -21.20
N ALA A 304 2.57 3.84 -21.76
CA ALA A 304 3.26 3.90 -23.05
C ALA A 304 2.29 4.24 -24.19
N VAL A 305 1.09 3.67 -24.16
CA VAL A 305 0.04 3.97 -25.15
C VAL A 305 -0.40 5.43 -25.05
N GLN A 306 -0.60 5.93 -23.83
CA GLN A 306 -0.91 7.35 -23.61
C GLN A 306 0.21 8.26 -24.13
N TRP A 307 1.46 7.91 -23.85
CA TRP A 307 2.62 8.68 -24.32
C TRP A 307 2.71 8.72 -25.86
N LEU A 308 2.43 7.59 -26.53
CA LEU A 308 2.37 7.55 -28.00
C LEU A 308 1.27 8.48 -28.54
N ARG A 309 0.13 8.55 -27.87
CA ARG A 309 -0.99 9.40 -28.26
C ARG A 309 -0.73 10.86 -27.92
N ASP A 310 -0.42 11.18 -26.66
CA ASP A 310 -0.48 12.54 -26.14
C ASP A 310 0.83 13.32 -26.35
N ASN A 311 1.98 12.63 -26.31
CA ASN A 311 3.29 13.26 -26.43
C ASN A 311 3.88 13.13 -27.83
N LEU A 312 3.78 11.98 -28.48
CA LEU A 312 4.33 11.75 -29.81
C LEU A 312 3.31 11.97 -30.93
N ASN A 313 2.01 12.03 -30.62
CA ASN A 313 0.92 12.17 -31.60
C ASN A 313 1.02 11.13 -32.76
N LEU A 314 1.43 9.90 -32.43
CA LEU A 314 1.57 8.80 -33.39
C LEU A 314 0.25 8.02 -33.57
N ILE A 315 -0.66 8.12 -32.62
CA ILE A 315 -2.01 7.52 -32.63
C ILE A 315 -3.01 8.56 -32.14
N GLU A 316 -4.25 8.47 -32.57
CA GLU A 316 -5.35 9.35 -32.13
C GLU A 316 -6.15 8.73 -30.98
N THR A 317 -6.27 7.40 -30.99
CA THR A 317 -6.99 6.62 -29.97
C THR A 317 -6.15 5.43 -29.55
N SER A 318 -6.43 4.89 -28.35
CA SER A 318 -5.76 3.69 -27.85
C SER A 318 -6.15 2.40 -28.58
N GLU A 319 -7.12 2.46 -29.50
CA GLU A 319 -7.58 1.33 -30.32
C GLU A 319 -6.76 1.17 -31.61
N GLN A 320 -6.04 2.21 -32.01
CA GLN A 320 -5.11 2.18 -33.17
C GLN A 320 -3.78 1.50 -32.82
#